data_93fa65767122dc66b52943b955db6556
#
_entry.id   93fa65767122dc66b52943b955db6556
#
_cell.length_a   1.000
_cell.length_b   1.000
_cell.length_c   1.000
_cell.angle_alpha   90.00
_cell.angle_beta   90.00
_cell.angle_gamma   90.00
#
_symmetry.space_group_name_H-M   'P 1'
#
loop_
_entity.id
_entity.type
_entity.pdbx_description
1 polymer ?
#
loop_
_entity_poly.entity_id
_entity_poly.type
_entity_poly.pdbx_seq_one_letter_code
_entity_poly.pdbx_strand_id
1 'polypeptide(L)'
;YQAYYGVDAETLATNRTANFAGFYIDGDGNEQFYGDQVDNYNQDHYQLLVSHKFSNTLSGSATLHYTKGRGYFQEYQESDFFDDSDGTMFDFYGLTPFVANGNLVTSSDLETRRWLDNEFYGIVTNLNYTKGNVDASFGLAANQYDGLHYGEIIAGSFIQLDRPLQRFYSNFGDKGDVNAFAKANYKISSKLTAFLDLQQRFVTYDTNGIDNGNEPFFTDVSYSFFNPKAGATYKINEKGNVYASISKAQREPNRNDFQNGSPEPEELIDYELGYRYAAQKFNININGYLMDYTNQLVLTGAIDDQGSPLRANSGNSYRLGLEIDARVQLSEKLYAQPNIAFSQNTNVDFVVDDNGTPVNLGDTEISYSPSIVAGNALTYRINKGFEVSFLSKYVGEQFLDNTQNDAAKLDAYFVNDLNAMYIWKPSSLVKEVAFSALVNNIFNVEYESNGYAFPGFVAFFPQAGINFLTGVTVTF
;
A
#
# COMPACT_ATOMS: atom_id res chain seq x y z
N TYR A 1 -9.78 -1.41 16.10
CA TYR A 1 -9.27 -0.33 15.26
C TYR A 1 -10.31 0.80 15.26
N GLN A 2 -9.89 2.00 15.51
CA GLN A 2 -10.73 3.20 15.45
C GLN A 2 -10.35 4.00 14.21
N ALA A 3 -11.31 4.53 13.47
CA ALA A 3 -11.08 5.41 12.33
C ALA A 3 -10.25 6.65 12.73
N TYR A 4 -9.45 7.16 11.81
CA TYR A 4 -8.62 8.34 12.02
C TYR A 4 -8.71 9.25 10.79
N TYR A 5 -9.17 10.48 10.99
CA TYR A 5 -9.28 11.48 9.93
C TYR A 5 -8.07 12.42 9.97
N GLY A 6 -7.65 12.89 8.81
CA GLY A 6 -6.65 13.94 8.71
C GLY A 6 -7.16 15.26 9.26
N VAL A 7 -6.25 16.12 9.70
CA VAL A 7 -6.56 17.45 10.24
C VAL A 7 -6.08 18.55 9.30
N ASP A 8 -6.79 19.65 9.23
CA ASP A 8 -6.38 20.82 8.48
C ASP A 8 -5.16 21.53 9.11
N ALA A 9 -4.60 22.53 8.42
CA ALA A 9 -3.41 23.23 8.86
C ALA A 9 -3.60 24.00 10.17
N GLU A 10 -4.80 24.53 10.46
CA GLU A 10 -5.10 25.25 11.69
C GLU A 10 -5.17 24.29 12.88
N THR A 11 -5.88 23.19 12.73
CA THR A 11 -5.96 22.12 13.73
C THR A 11 -4.57 21.47 13.94
N LEU A 12 -3.81 21.25 12.86
CA LEU A 12 -2.44 20.74 12.96
C LEU A 12 -1.56 21.64 13.83
N ALA A 13 -1.68 22.97 13.70
CA ALA A 13 -0.90 23.92 14.47
C ALA A 13 -1.34 24.03 15.96
N THR A 14 -2.61 23.75 16.27
CA THR A 14 -3.19 23.97 17.61
C THR A 14 -3.43 22.68 18.38
N ASN A 15 -3.78 21.58 17.72
CA ASN A 15 -4.08 20.29 18.34
C ASN A 15 -3.71 19.10 17.42
N ARG A 16 -2.47 18.71 17.39
CA ARG A 16 -1.96 17.58 16.56
C ARG A 16 -2.55 16.21 16.92
N THR A 17 -3.27 16.09 18.03
CA THR A 17 -3.89 14.83 18.46
C THR A 17 -5.39 14.81 18.19
N ALA A 18 -5.95 15.84 17.55
CA ALA A 18 -7.34 15.85 17.17
C ALA A 18 -7.69 14.69 16.25
N ASN A 19 -8.84 14.07 16.50
CA ASN A 19 -9.43 13.06 15.63
C ASN A 19 -10.94 13.26 15.65
N PHE A 20 -11.52 13.59 14.51
CA PHE A 20 -12.95 13.88 14.35
C PHE A 20 -13.78 12.65 13.96
N ALA A 21 -13.17 11.46 13.92
CA ALA A 21 -13.92 10.23 13.64
C ALA A 21 -14.98 9.97 14.71
N GLY A 22 -16.24 9.87 14.29
CA GLY A 22 -17.38 9.65 15.18
C GLY A 22 -17.79 10.87 16.00
N PHE A 23 -17.28 12.08 15.68
CA PHE A 23 -17.72 13.33 16.31
C PHE A 23 -19.17 13.64 15.93
N TYR A 24 -19.95 14.12 16.90
CA TYR A 24 -21.31 14.64 16.69
C TYR A 24 -21.70 15.60 17.81
N ILE A 25 -22.74 16.41 17.55
CA ILE A 25 -23.33 17.31 18.53
C ILE A 25 -24.63 16.68 19.04
N ASP A 26 -24.75 16.47 20.37
CA ASP A 26 -25.95 15.91 20.94
C ASP A 26 -27.13 16.94 20.98
N GLY A 27 -28.34 16.44 21.30
CA GLY A 27 -29.56 17.29 21.35
C GLY A 27 -29.53 18.42 22.39
N ASP A 28 -28.55 18.43 23.29
CA ASP A 28 -28.30 19.49 24.29
C ASP A 28 -27.20 20.46 23.84
N GLY A 29 -26.59 20.24 22.66
CA GLY A 29 -25.53 21.06 22.08
C GLY A 29 -24.13 20.74 22.60
N ASN A 30 -23.91 19.57 23.20
CA ASN A 30 -22.59 19.15 23.67
C ASN A 30 -21.86 18.32 22.62
N GLU A 31 -20.53 18.49 22.55
CA GLU A 31 -19.66 17.66 21.73
C GLU A 31 -19.59 16.23 22.28
N GLN A 32 -19.81 15.25 21.42
CA GLN A 32 -19.79 13.82 21.72
C GLN A 32 -18.98 13.05 20.69
N PHE A 33 -18.60 11.83 21.03
CA PHE A 33 -17.92 10.91 20.12
C PHE A 33 -18.60 9.55 20.17
N TYR A 34 -18.94 9.04 18.99
CA TYR A 34 -19.45 7.68 18.83
C TYR A 34 -18.32 6.66 19.08
N GLY A 35 -18.52 5.83 20.09
CA GLY A 35 -17.46 4.92 20.57
C GLY A 35 -17.24 3.67 19.72
N ASP A 36 -18.18 3.34 18.83
CA ASP A 36 -18.19 2.10 18.07
C ASP A 36 -17.78 2.30 16.59
N GLN A 37 -17.01 3.34 16.27
CA GLN A 37 -16.31 3.47 15.00
C GLN A 37 -15.20 2.42 14.90
N VAL A 38 -15.55 1.23 14.46
CA VAL A 38 -14.66 0.06 14.49
C VAL A 38 -14.55 -0.59 13.11
N ASP A 39 -13.37 -1.14 12.84
CA ASP A 39 -13.13 -2.08 11.75
C ASP A 39 -13.01 -3.49 12.37
N ASN A 40 -13.93 -4.36 12.00
CA ASN A 40 -14.02 -5.74 12.48
C ASN A 40 -13.96 -6.70 11.30
N TYR A 41 -12.80 -7.27 11.05
CA TYR A 41 -12.58 -8.17 9.93
C TYR A 41 -11.86 -9.45 10.37
N ASN A 42 -12.36 -10.60 9.93
CA ASN A 42 -11.77 -11.91 10.19
C ASN A 42 -11.42 -12.64 8.90
N GLN A 43 -10.29 -13.32 8.87
CA GLN A 43 -9.88 -14.17 7.76
C GLN A 43 -9.46 -15.55 8.24
N ASP A 44 -9.99 -16.57 7.57
CA ASP A 44 -9.57 -17.97 7.71
C ASP A 44 -8.78 -18.40 6.49
N HIS A 45 -7.58 -18.93 6.70
CA HIS A 45 -6.68 -19.39 5.65
C HIS A 45 -6.49 -20.91 5.70
N TYR A 46 -6.73 -21.57 4.60
CA TYR A 46 -6.50 -23.01 4.43
C TYR A 46 -5.48 -23.21 3.30
N GLN A 47 -4.38 -23.90 3.59
CA GLN A 47 -3.32 -24.11 2.63
C GLN A 47 -2.84 -25.56 2.65
N LEU A 48 -2.67 -26.13 1.45
CA LEU A 48 -2.03 -27.42 1.24
C LEU A 48 -0.76 -27.21 0.40
N LEU A 49 0.39 -27.39 1.03
CA LEU A 49 1.68 -27.25 0.38
C LEU A 49 2.28 -28.64 0.11
N VAL A 50 2.62 -28.88 -1.15
CA VAL A 50 3.29 -30.12 -1.58
C VAL A 50 4.58 -29.73 -2.26
N SER A 51 5.69 -30.35 -1.87
CA SER A 51 6.98 -30.22 -2.55
C SER A 51 7.59 -31.58 -2.81
N HIS A 52 8.22 -31.74 -3.97
CA HIS A 52 8.85 -33.01 -4.37
C HIS A 52 10.17 -32.78 -5.10
N LYS A 53 11.16 -33.56 -4.76
CA LYS A 53 12.43 -33.62 -5.46
C LYS A 53 12.40 -34.81 -6.41
N PHE A 54 12.14 -34.56 -7.69
CA PHE A 54 12.06 -35.62 -8.73
C PHE A 54 13.41 -36.24 -9.03
N SER A 55 14.49 -35.39 -8.98
CA SER A 55 15.87 -35.80 -9.19
C SER A 55 16.83 -34.81 -8.52
N ASN A 56 18.14 -35.03 -8.68
CA ASN A 56 19.14 -34.04 -8.21
C ASN A 56 19.12 -32.73 -9.01
N THR A 57 18.44 -32.69 -10.15
CA THR A 57 18.39 -31.53 -11.05
C THR A 57 16.97 -30.94 -11.20
N LEU A 58 15.95 -31.64 -10.74
CA LEU A 58 14.54 -31.23 -10.90
C LEU A 58 13.79 -31.35 -9.59
N SER A 59 13.18 -30.26 -9.16
CA SER A 59 12.25 -30.20 -8.02
C SER A 59 11.01 -29.38 -8.38
N GLY A 60 9.93 -29.61 -7.67
CA GLY A 60 8.70 -28.87 -7.88
C GLY A 60 7.90 -28.70 -6.59
N SER A 61 7.02 -27.73 -6.61
CA SER A 61 6.06 -27.47 -5.54
C SER A 61 4.71 -27.08 -6.12
N ALA A 62 3.66 -27.39 -5.36
CA ALA A 62 2.30 -26.94 -5.62
C ALA A 62 1.66 -26.51 -4.30
N THR A 63 0.94 -25.40 -4.32
CA THR A 63 0.18 -24.91 -3.21
C THR A 63 -1.26 -24.71 -3.64
N LEU A 64 -2.20 -25.37 -2.96
CA LEU A 64 -3.62 -25.04 -3.02
C LEU A 64 -3.91 -24.11 -1.86
N HIS A 65 -4.68 -23.07 -2.10
CA HIS A 65 -5.10 -22.15 -1.05
C HIS A 65 -6.58 -21.82 -1.18
N TYR A 66 -7.19 -21.58 -0.03
CA TYR A 66 -8.53 -21.02 0.11
C TYR A 66 -8.53 -20.07 1.31
N THR A 67 -9.02 -18.87 1.10
CA THR A 67 -9.21 -17.87 2.14
C THR A 67 -10.66 -17.43 2.15
N LYS A 68 -11.29 -17.47 3.33
CA LYS A 68 -12.60 -16.87 3.59
C LYS A 68 -12.38 -15.64 4.44
N GLY A 69 -12.80 -14.48 3.93
CA GLY A 69 -12.79 -13.23 4.66
C GLY A 69 -14.20 -12.72 4.90
N ARG A 70 -14.48 -12.18 6.09
CA ARG A 70 -15.75 -11.51 6.38
C ARG A 70 -15.57 -10.49 7.47
N GLY A 71 -16.12 -9.29 7.25
CA GLY A 71 -16.12 -8.26 8.25
C GLY A 71 -16.82 -7.00 7.79
N TYR A 72 -16.79 -6.01 8.65
CA TYR A 72 -17.40 -4.71 8.43
C TYR A 72 -16.61 -3.62 9.13
N PHE A 73 -16.72 -2.41 8.64
CA PHE A 73 -16.51 -1.25 9.48
C PHE A 73 -17.87 -0.63 9.83
N GLN A 74 -17.95 -0.07 11.05
CA GLN A 74 -19.14 0.54 11.61
C GLN A 74 -18.88 2.01 11.82
N GLU A 75 -19.84 2.84 11.43
CA GLU A 75 -19.74 4.28 11.49
C GLU A 75 -21.05 4.91 11.91
N TYR A 76 -20.95 6.11 12.51
CA TYR A 76 -22.06 6.99 12.79
C TYR A 76 -22.16 8.05 11.69
N GLN A 77 -23.35 8.24 11.16
CA GLN A 77 -23.67 9.23 10.15
C GLN A 77 -24.62 10.26 10.77
N GLU A 78 -24.11 11.47 11.00
CA GLU A 78 -24.91 12.56 11.50
C GLU A 78 -25.73 13.18 10.38
N SER A 79 -27.03 13.41 10.61
CA SER A 79 -27.95 13.95 9.61
C SER A 79 -27.58 15.36 9.14
N ASP A 80 -26.96 16.15 10.00
CA ASP A 80 -26.62 17.55 9.71
C ASP A 80 -25.36 17.67 8.81
N PHE A 81 -24.55 16.62 8.69
CA PHE A 81 -23.39 16.57 7.80
C PHE A 81 -23.65 15.88 6.47
N PHE A 82 -24.87 15.40 6.24
CA PHE A 82 -25.23 14.82 4.96
C PHE A 82 -25.43 15.93 3.92
N ASP A 83 -24.76 15.80 2.77
CA ASP A 83 -24.93 16.72 1.64
C ASP A 83 -26.20 16.37 0.87
N ASP A 84 -27.23 17.23 0.97
CA ASP A 84 -28.52 17.08 0.29
C ASP A 84 -28.50 17.59 -1.16
N SER A 85 -27.34 17.88 -1.76
CA SER A 85 -27.26 18.46 -3.11
C SER A 85 -27.87 17.56 -4.19
N ASP A 86 -27.79 16.24 -4.02
CA ASP A 86 -28.28 15.22 -4.96
C ASP A 86 -29.47 14.40 -4.45
N GLY A 87 -30.16 14.86 -3.41
CA GLY A 87 -31.30 14.19 -2.80
C GLY A 87 -31.24 14.21 -1.27
N THR A 88 -32.28 13.65 -0.64
CA THR A 88 -32.29 13.59 0.83
C THR A 88 -31.46 12.41 1.35
N MET A 89 -31.05 12.47 2.60
CA MET A 89 -30.37 11.34 3.26
C MET A 89 -31.23 10.07 3.19
N PHE A 90 -32.56 10.17 3.33
CA PHE A 90 -33.45 9.02 3.22
C PHE A 90 -33.50 8.43 1.81
N ASP A 91 -33.42 9.24 0.76
CA ASP A 91 -33.34 8.75 -0.63
C ASP A 91 -32.04 7.97 -0.83
N PHE A 92 -30.89 8.49 -0.34
CA PHE A 92 -29.61 7.81 -0.41
C PHE A 92 -29.61 6.45 0.29
N TYR A 93 -30.18 6.38 1.51
CA TYR A 93 -30.23 5.14 2.28
C TYR A 93 -31.44 4.26 1.96
N GLY A 94 -32.27 4.63 0.98
CA GLY A 94 -33.49 3.93 0.60
C GLY A 94 -34.55 3.87 1.69
N LEU A 95 -34.56 4.86 2.58
CA LEU A 95 -35.54 5.02 3.64
C LEU A 95 -36.78 5.79 3.14
N THR A 96 -37.94 5.52 3.76
CA THR A 96 -39.18 6.22 3.39
C THR A 96 -39.36 7.45 4.27
N PRO A 97 -39.47 8.66 3.69
CA PRO A 97 -39.83 9.86 4.45
C PRO A 97 -41.16 9.71 5.17
N PHE A 98 -41.27 10.29 6.37
CA PHE A 98 -42.52 10.27 7.16
C PHE A 98 -42.81 11.63 7.79
N VAL A 99 -44.03 11.81 8.31
CA VAL A 99 -44.44 13.06 8.97
C VAL A 99 -44.41 12.89 10.48
N ALA A 100 -43.58 13.68 11.16
CA ALA A 100 -43.56 13.81 12.62
C ALA A 100 -43.85 15.25 13.06
N ASN A 101 -44.80 15.42 13.98
CA ASN A 101 -45.21 16.73 14.50
C ASN A 101 -45.60 17.75 13.41
N GLY A 102 -46.14 17.28 12.26
CA GLY A 102 -46.52 18.11 11.13
C GLY A 102 -45.38 18.48 10.17
N ASN A 103 -44.15 18.07 10.41
CA ASN A 103 -43.00 18.26 9.55
C ASN A 103 -42.64 16.97 8.82
N LEU A 104 -42.26 17.09 7.56
CA LEU A 104 -41.68 15.98 6.80
C LEU A 104 -40.28 15.70 7.31
N VAL A 105 -39.98 14.44 7.70
CA VAL A 105 -38.66 13.95 8.11
C VAL A 105 -38.05 13.21 6.93
N THR A 106 -36.91 13.70 6.47
CA THR A 106 -36.14 13.16 5.32
C THR A 106 -34.71 12.82 5.66
N SER A 107 -34.30 13.06 6.91
CA SER A 107 -32.99 12.73 7.45
C SER A 107 -33.07 12.23 8.89
N SER A 108 -32.11 11.48 9.34
CA SER A 108 -31.97 10.96 10.71
C SER A 108 -30.54 10.57 10.93
N ASP A 109 -30.00 10.75 12.12
CA ASP A 109 -28.74 10.14 12.48
C ASP A 109 -28.86 8.62 12.33
N LEU A 110 -27.87 8.02 11.70
CA LEU A 110 -27.84 6.60 11.38
C LEU A 110 -26.56 5.96 11.91
N GLU A 111 -26.66 4.71 12.32
CA GLU A 111 -25.52 3.82 12.48
C GLU A 111 -25.53 2.82 11.33
N THR A 112 -24.42 2.73 10.62
CA THR A 112 -24.29 1.87 9.45
C THR A 112 -23.13 0.87 9.60
N ARG A 113 -23.24 -0.26 8.90
CA ARG A 113 -22.15 -1.19 8.68
C ARG A 113 -21.93 -1.38 7.21
N ARG A 114 -20.69 -1.23 6.78
CA ARG A 114 -20.26 -1.56 5.42
C ARG A 114 -19.47 -2.86 5.45
N TRP A 115 -20.02 -3.88 4.82
CA TRP A 115 -19.54 -5.24 4.86
C TRP A 115 -18.69 -5.60 3.66
N LEU A 116 -17.69 -6.42 3.92
CA LEU A 116 -16.98 -7.23 2.93
C LEU A 116 -17.13 -8.70 3.30
N ASP A 117 -17.65 -9.51 2.38
CA ASP A 117 -17.75 -10.97 2.51
C ASP A 117 -17.12 -11.59 1.26
N ASN A 118 -15.91 -12.14 1.38
CA ASN A 118 -15.11 -12.53 0.24
C ASN A 118 -14.47 -13.91 0.36
N GLU A 119 -14.21 -14.51 -0.79
CA GLU A 119 -13.50 -15.77 -0.96
C GLU A 119 -12.35 -15.56 -1.95
N PHE A 120 -11.19 -16.14 -1.63
CA PHE A 120 -10.04 -16.14 -2.52
C PHE A 120 -9.41 -17.52 -2.53
N TYR A 121 -9.34 -18.15 -3.70
CA TYR A 121 -8.83 -19.49 -3.83
C TYR A 121 -8.05 -19.70 -5.11
N GLY A 122 -7.19 -20.71 -5.10
CA GLY A 122 -6.39 -21.00 -6.29
C GLY A 122 -5.33 -22.06 -6.09
N ILE A 123 -4.51 -22.15 -7.13
CA ILE A 123 -3.35 -23.01 -7.19
C ILE A 123 -2.13 -22.24 -7.68
N VAL A 124 -1.00 -22.44 -7.03
CA VAL A 124 0.31 -21.94 -7.46
C VAL A 124 1.26 -23.12 -7.59
N THR A 125 1.93 -23.24 -8.72
CA THR A 125 2.91 -24.30 -8.99
C THR A 125 4.24 -23.73 -9.41
N ASN A 126 5.32 -24.46 -9.10
CA ASN A 126 6.66 -24.12 -9.53
C ASN A 126 7.48 -25.37 -9.80
N LEU A 127 8.22 -25.37 -10.91
CA LEU A 127 9.23 -26.36 -11.26
C LEU A 127 10.59 -25.69 -11.36
N ASN A 128 11.58 -26.21 -10.66
CA ASN A 128 12.95 -25.70 -10.70
C ASN A 128 13.89 -26.76 -11.31
N TYR A 129 14.69 -26.34 -12.28
CA TYR A 129 15.66 -27.16 -12.96
C TYR A 129 17.04 -26.53 -12.87
N THR A 130 18.01 -27.28 -12.31
CA THR A 130 19.40 -26.81 -12.19
C THR A 130 20.32 -27.90 -12.69
N LYS A 131 21.03 -27.66 -13.82
CA LYS A 131 22.01 -28.55 -14.36
C LYS A 131 23.09 -27.81 -15.15
N GLY A 132 24.35 -28.03 -14.78
CA GLY A 132 25.50 -27.41 -15.47
C GLY A 132 25.43 -25.89 -15.40
N ASN A 133 25.33 -25.24 -16.55
CA ASN A 133 25.27 -23.77 -16.67
C ASN A 133 23.85 -23.21 -16.66
N VAL A 134 22.83 -24.06 -16.59
CA VAL A 134 21.41 -23.66 -16.63
C VAL A 134 20.79 -23.74 -15.24
N ASP A 135 20.13 -22.67 -14.83
CA ASP A 135 19.23 -22.60 -13.69
C ASP A 135 17.91 -22.02 -14.19
N ALA A 136 16.84 -22.81 -14.24
CA ALA A 136 15.57 -22.42 -14.81
C ALA A 136 14.41 -22.71 -13.85
N SER A 137 13.40 -21.86 -13.90
CA SER A 137 12.14 -22.02 -13.19
C SER A 137 10.97 -21.85 -14.15
N PHE A 138 9.96 -22.67 -13.98
CA PHE A 138 8.69 -22.55 -14.67
C PHE A 138 7.57 -22.54 -13.62
N GLY A 139 6.64 -21.60 -13.71
CA GLY A 139 5.53 -21.50 -12.79
C GLY A 139 4.20 -21.27 -13.50
N LEU A 140 3.14 -21.75 -12.85
CA LEU A 140 1.75 -21.49 -13.22
C LEU A 140 0.97 -21.15 -11.96
N ALA A 141 0.19 -20.08 -12.00
CA ALA A 141 -0.79 -19.74 -10.98
C ALA A 141 -2.16 -19.51 -11.62
N ALA A 142 -3.20 -19.95 -10.94
CA ALA A 142 -4.58 -19.65 -11.31
C ALA A 142 -5.34 -19.34 -10.02
N ASN A 143 -5.90 -18.14 -9.92
CA ASN A 143 -6.56 -17.64 -8.73
C ASN A 143 -7.92 -17.05 -9.10
N GLN A 144 -8.85 -17.18 -8.17
CA GLN A 144 -10.18 -16.61 -8.25
C GLN A 144 -10.49 -15.86 -6.96
N TYR A 145 -11.06 -14.66 -7.09
CA TYR A 145 -11.59 -13.86 -6.01
C TYR A 145 -13.06 -13.57 -6.27
N ASP A 146 -13.91 -13.84 -5.28
CA ASP A 146 -15.33 -13.54 -5.24
C ASP A 146 -15.59 -12.66 -4.02
N GLY A 147 -16.14 -11.46 -4.19
CA GLY A 147 -16.37 -10.52 -3.09
C GLY A 147 -17.74 -9.87 -3.16
N LEU A 148 -18.53 -10.01 -2.10
CA LEU A 148 -19.77 -9.29 -1.89
C LEU A 148 -19.53 -8.10 -0.98
N HIS A 149 -19.86 -6.90 -1.47
CA HIS A 149 -19.82 -5.65 -0.75
C HIS A 149 -21.25 -5.13 -0.52
N TYR A 150 -21.61 -4.79 0.71
CA TYR A 150 -22.94 -4.27 1.01
C TYR A 150 -22.94 -3.41 2.28
N GLY A 151 -23.86 -2.43 2.32
CA GLY A 151 -24.10 -1.60 3.49
C GLY A 151 -25.44 -1.92 4.16
N GLU A 152 -25.47 -1.96 5.49
CA GLU A 152 -26.67 -2.17 6.31
C GLU A 152 -26.84 -1.03 7.30
N ILE A 153 -28.09 -0.58 7.48
CA ILE A 153 -28.46 0.33 8.55
C ILE A 153 -28.77 -0.51 9.79
N ILE A 154 -28.07 -0.25 10.90
CA ILE A 154 -28.19 -1.04 12.14
C ILE A 154 -28.96 -0.31 13.25
N ALA A 155 -28.96 1.04 13.22
CA ALA A 155 -29.74 1.90 14.11
C ALA A 155 -30.02 3.26 13.46
N GLY A 156 -30.97 4.00 14.02
CA GLY A 156 -31.27 5.38 13.64
C GLY A 156 -32.20 6.06 14.64
N SER A 157 -32.03 7.38 14.82
CA SER A 157 -32.73 8.14 15.87
C SER A 157 -34.23 8.25 15.66
N PHE A 158 -34.69 8.29 14.40
CA PHE A 158 -36.10 8.49 14.05
C PHE A 158 -36.65 7.40 13.13
N ILE A 159 -35.99 6.27 12.99
CA ILE A 159 -36.40 5.20 12.09
C ILE A 159 -36.71 3.92 12.85
N GLN A 160 -37.71 3.17 12.37
CA GLN A 160 -37.99 1.81 12.83
C GLN A 160 -37.40 0.85 11.80
N LEU A 161 -36.43 0.05 12.24
CA LEU A 161 -35.80 -0.94 11.38
C LEU A 161 -36.59 -2.28 11.38
N ASP A 162 -36.87 -2.78 10.20
CA ASP A 162 -37.37 -4.12 10.00
C ASP A 162 -36.23 -5.16 10.01
N ARG A 163 -36.56 -6.40 10.26
CA ARG A 163 -35.62 -7.53 10.13
C ARG A 163 -36.01 -8.38 8.93
N PRO A 164 -35.10 -8.76 7.99
CA PRO A 164 -33.65 -8.48 7.99
C PRO A 164 -33.34 -6.99 7.84
N LEU A 165 -32.12 -6.57 8.25
CA LEU A 165 -31.69 -5.18 8.16
C LEU A 165 -31.71 -4.71 6.70
N GLN A 166 -32.11 -3.45 6.50
CA GLN A 166 -32.16 -2.83 5.18
C GLN A 166 -30.73 -2.65 4.65
N ARG A 167 -30.50 -3.09 3.42
CA ARG A 167 -29.29 -2.78 2.67
C ARG A 167 -29.51 -1.56 1.82
N PHE A 168 -28.63 -0.56 1.96
CA PHE A 168 -28.67 0.64 1.15
C PHE A 168 -27.82 0.53 -0.11
N TYR A 169 -26.83 -0.37 -0.14
CA TYR A 169 -26.15 -0.78 -1.36
C TYR A 169 -25.78 -2.25 -1.31
N SER A 170 -25.56 -2.84 -2.48
CA SER A 170 -25.02 -4.19 -2.61
C SER A 170 -24.47 -4.40 -4.01
N ASN A 171 -23.22 -4.84 -4.08
CA ASN A 171 -22.59 -5.25 -5.33
C ASN A 171 -21.64 -6.40 -5.09
N PHE A 172 -21.29 -7.09 -6.16
CA PHE A 172 -20.23 -8.09 -6.11
C PHE A 172 -19.10 -7.75 -7.04
N GLY A 173 -17.91 -8.32 -6.76
CA GLY A 173 -16.76 -8.28 -7.63
C GLY A 173 -16.19 -9.68 -7.79
N ASP A 174 -16.00 -10.09 -9.03
CA ASP A 174 -15.38 -11.34 -9.44
C ASP A 174 -14.06 -11.04 -10.15
N LYS A 175 -12.97 -11.68 -9.75
CA LYS A 175 -11.68 -11.48 -10.40
C LYS A 175 -10.96 -12.81 -10.61
N GLY A 176 -10.76 -13.15 -11.88
CA GLY A 176 -9.91 -14.25 -12.30
C GLY A 176 -8.49 -13.78 -12.65
N ASP A 177 -7.48 -14.54 -12.25
CA ASP A 177 -6.08 -14.29 -12.58
C ASP A 177 -5.37 -15.59 -12.93
N VAL A 178 -4.93 -15.70 -14.18
CA VAL A 178 -4.11 -16.84 -14.64
C VAL A 178 -2.77 -16.31 -15.13
N ASN A 179 -1.70 -16.87 -14.57
CA ASN A 179 -0.35 -16.41 -14.79
C ASN A 179 0.58 -17.60 -15.06
N ALA A 180 1.35 -17.53 -16.13
CA ALA A 180 2.39 -18.50 -16.45
C ALA A 180 3.71 -17.76 -16.67
N PHE A 181 4.80 -18.28 -16.09
CA PHE A 181 6.11 -17.71 -16.34
C PHE A 181 7.18 -18.79 -16.60
N ALA A 182 8.20 -18.42 -17.34
CA ALA A 182 9.39 -19.21 -17.57
C ALA A 182 10.63 -18.31 -17.44
N LYS A 183 11.48 -18.62 -16.47
CA LYS A 183 12.72 -17.91 -16.19
C LYS A 183 13.92 -18.82 -16.35
N ALA A 184 14.97 -18.33 -16.98
CA ALA A 184 16.24 -19.06 -17.09
C ALA A 184 17.42 -18.13 -16.85
N ASN A 185 18.37 -18.59 -16.02
CA ASN A 185 19.71 -18.04 -15.90
C ASN A 185 20.69 -18.98 -16.63
N TYR A 186 21.53 -18.43 -17.47
CA TYR A 186 22.52 -19.17 -18.23
C TYR A 186 23.92 -18.60 -18.00
N LYS A 187 24.80 -19.43 -17.44
CA LYS A 187 26.23 -19.09 -17.27
C LYS A 187 26.96 -19.25 -18.62
N ILE A 188 27.09 -18.13 -19.35
CA ILE A 188 27.75 -18.09 -20.66
C ILE A 188 29.25 -18.37 -20.50
N SER A 189 29.85 -17.84 -19.44
CA SER A 189 31.24 -18.06 -19.06
C SER A 189 31.41 -18.00 -17.54
N SER A 190 32.64 -18.16 -17.04
CA SER A 190 32.95 -17.97 -15.62
C SER A 190 32.72 -16.56 -15.11
N LYS A 191 32.58 -15.59 -16.03
CA LYS A 191 32.38 -14.15 -15.70
C LYS A 191 31.03 -13.59 -16.13
N LEU A 192 30.35 -14.20 -17.09
CA LEU A 192 29.13 -13.66 -17.68
C LEU A 192 27.97 -14.63 -17.47
N THR A 193 26.92 -14.14 -16.82
CA THR A 193 25.63 -14.81 -16.69
C THR A 193 24.56 -13.93 -17.31
N ALA A 194 23.73 -14.48 -18.19
CA ALA A 194 22.54 -13.82 -18.72
C ALA A 194 21.28 -14.44 -18.13
N PHE A 195 20.19 -13.69 -18.09
CA PHE A 195 18.89 -14.22 -17.75
C PHE A 195 17.82 -13.75 -18.74
N LEU A 196 16.79 -14.56 -18.86
CA LEU A 196 15.55 -14.27 -19.56
C LEU A 196 14.39 -14.71 -18.67
N ASP A 197 13.38 -13.86 -18.51
CA ASP A 197 12.14 -14.14 -17.80
C ASP A 197 10.98 -13.72 -18.69
N LEU A 198 10.08 -14.63 -18.97
CA LEU A 198 8.90 -14.43 -19.80
C LEU A 198 7.68 -14.75 -18.96
N GLN A 199 6.78 -13.78 -18.83
CA GLN A 199 5.52 -13.95 -18.12
C GLN A 199 4.36 -13.59 -19.04
N GLN A 200 3.33 -14.44 -19.04
CA GLN A 200 2.02 -14.16 -19.62
C GLN A 200 0.98 -14.21 -18.52
N ARG A 201 0.17 -13.15 -18.41
CA ARG A 201 -0.89 -13.04 -17.41
C ARG A 201 -2.21 -12.69 -18.09
N PHE A 202 -3.28 -13.37 -17.68
CA PHE A 202 -4.65 -13.11 -18.11
C PHE A 202 -5.45 -12.74 -16.87
N VAL A 203 -6.14 -11.60 -16.93
CA VAL A 203 -6.96 -11.09 -15.83
C VAL A 203 -8.35 -10.82 -16.36
N THR A 204 -9.36 -11.29 -15.63
CA THR A 204 -10.76 -10.90 -15.83
C THR A 204 -11.25 -10.18 -14.59
N TYR A 205 -12.07 -9.17 -14.75
CA TYR A 205 -12.70 -8.47 -13.65
C TYR A 205 -14.12 -8.07 -14.03
N ASP A 206 -15.06 -8.54 -13.24
CA ASP A 206 -16.50 -8.26 -13.38
C ASP A 206 -17.05 -7.68 -12.07
N THR A 207 -17.88 -6.66 -12.18
CA THR A 207 -18.65 -6.11 -11.05
C THR A 207 -20.06 -5.80 -11.47
N ASN A 208 -21.01 -5.99 -10.55
CA ASN A 208 -22.40 -5.68 -10.82
C ASN A 208 -23.14 -5.34 -9.51
N GLY A 209 -23.95 -4.29 -9.53
CA GLY A 209 -24.79 -3.87 -8.42
C GLY A 209 -24.79 -2.37 -8.21
N ILE A 210 -25.09 -1.98 -6.98
CA ILE A 210 -25.05 -0.58 -6.52
C ILE A 210 -23.83 -0.42 -5.62
N ASP A 211 -23.03 0.60 -5.82
CA ASP A 211 -21.86 0.88 -5.00
C ASP A 211 -22.20 1.65 -3.72
N ASN A 212 -21.19 1.96 -2.93
CA ASN A 212 -21.33 2.67 -1.66
C ASN A 212 -21.74 4.14 -1.81
N GLY A 213 -21.55 4.73 -2.98
CA GLY A 213 -22.08 6.04 -3.37
C GLY A 213 -23.52 6.01 -3.87
N ASN A 214 -24.20 4.85 -3.77
CA ASN A 214 -25.55 4.60 -4.28
C ASN A 214 -25.67 4.73 -5.81
N GLU A 215 -24.56 4.54 -6.53
CA GLU A 215 -24.51 4.59 -7.98
C GLU A 215 -24.43 3.19 -8.60
N PRO A 216 -25.00 2.98 -9.81
CA PRO A 216 -24.83 1.74 -10.54
C PRO A 216 -23.36 1.46 -10.83
N PHE A 217 -22.83 0.36 -10.32
CA PHE A 217 -21.45 -0.06 -10.53
C PHE A 217 -21.40 -1.33 -11.39
N PHE A 218 -21.03 -1.15 -12.64
CA PHE A 218 -20.89 -2.22 -13.60
C PHE A 218 -19.56 -2.13 -14.33
N THR A 219 -18.78 -3.22 -14.29
CA THR A 219 -17.51 -3.36 -15.01
C THR A 219 -17.39 -4.78 -15.52
N ASP A 220 -17.01 -4.96 -16.77
CA ASP A 220 -16.69 -6.26 -17.38
C ASP A 220 -15.47 -6.05 -18.29
N VAL A 221 -14.30 -6.42 -17.78
CA VAL A 221 -13.02 -6.20 -18.48
C VAL A 221 -12.15 -7.44 -18.45
N SER A 222 -11.35 -7.58 -19.51
CA SER A 222 -10.34 -8.64 -19.59
C SER A 222 -9.03 -8.10 -20.14
N TYR A 223 -7.92 -8.56 -19.56
CA TYR A 223 -6.57 -8.13 -19.92
C TYR A 223 -5.69 -9.32 -20.26
N SER A 224 -4.77 -9.09 -21.19
CA SER A 224 -3.73 -10.05 -21.57
C SER A 224 -2.39 -9.33 -21.54
N PHE A 225 -1.57 -9.61 -20.53
CA PHE A 225 -0.31 -8.93 -20.28
C PHE A 225 0.87 -9.85 -20.57
N PHE A 226 1.76 -9.39 -21.46
CA PHE A 226 3.04 -10.06 -21.68
C PHE A 226 4.17 -9.21 -21.09
N ASN A 227 4.83 -9.74 -20.07
CA ASN A 227 5.82 -9.07 -19.25
C ASN A 227 7.19 -9.74 -19.39
N PRO A 228 7.96 -9.48 -20.48
CA PRO A 228 9.30 -10.00 -20.64
C PRO A 228 10.32 -9.22 -19.81
N LYS A 229 11.33 -9.91 -19.29
CA LYS A 229 12.51 -9.31 -18.66
C LYS A 229 13.77 -10.01 -19.13
N ALA A 230 14.81 -9.25 -19.45
CA ALA A 230 16.11 -9.79 -19.84
C ALA A 230 17.24 -8.98 -19.20
N GLY A 231 18.37 -9.61 -18.97
CA GLY A 231 19.54 -8.91 -18.45
C GLY A 231 20.76 -9.80 -18.36
N ALA A 232 21.85 -9.18 -17.95
CA ALA A 232 23.13 -9.85 -17.80
C ALA A 232 23.90 -9.32 -16.58
N THR A 233 24.68 -10.17 -15.96
CA THR A 233 25.62 -9.83 -14.90
C THR A 233 27.03 -10.23 -15.35
N TYR A 234 27.94 -9.26 -15.29
CA TYR A 234 29.37 -9.47 -15.58
C TYR A 234 30.21 -9.35 -14.30
N LYS A 235 30.87 -10.44 -13.95
CA LYS A 235 31.81 -10.52 -12.83
C LYS A 235 33.14 -9.88 -13.21
N ILE A 236 33.43 -8.69 -12.71
CA ILE A 236 34.69 -7.96 -12.95
C ILE A 236 35.83 -8.69 -12.27
N ASN A 237 35.65 -9.08 -11.00
CA ASN A 237 36.57 -9.81 -10.17
C ASN A 237 35.81 -10.60 -9.08
N GLU A 238 36.51 -11.20 -8.11
CA GLU A 238 35.89 -11.99 -7.04
C GLU A 238 34.98 -11.16 -6.09
N LYS A 239 35.13 -9.85 -6.08
CA LYS A 239 34.41 -8.95 -5.16
C LYS A 239 33.40 -8.05 -5.85
N GLY A 240 33.53 -7.84 -7.16
CA GLY A 240 32.71 -6.85 -7.87
C GLY A 240 32.06 -7.41 -9.14
N ASN A 241 30.82 -7.01 -9.38
CA ASN A 241 30.10 -7.27 -10.61
C ASN A 241 29.27 -6.04 -11.03
N VAL A 242 29.02 -5.93 -12.32
CA VAL A 242 28.05 -5.03 -12.94
C VAL A 242 26.90 -5.83 -13.49
N TYR A 243 25.71 -5.24 -13.51
CA TYR A 243 24.56 -5.84 -14.17
C TYR A 243 23.79 -4.77 -14.96
N ALA A 244 23.09 -5.23 -15.97
CA ALA A 244 22.11 -4.42 -16.69
C ALA A 244 20.88 -5.28 -16.97
N SER A 245 19.72 -4.65 -16.92
CA SER A 245 18.44 -5.29 -17.25
C SER A 245 17.48 -4.33 -17.92
N ILE A 246 16.58 -4.92 -18.71
CA ILE A 246 15.39 -4.28 -19.26
C ILE A 246 14.18 -5.15 -18.94
N SER A 247 13.08 -4.54 -18.51
CA SER A 247 11.83 -5.24 -18.27
C SER A 247 10.63 -4.46 -18.73
N LYS A 248 9.59 -5.18 -19.17
CA LYS A 248 8.25 -4.66 -19.34
C LYS A 248 7.35 -5.20 -18.24
N ALA A 249 6.53 -4.34 -17.65
CA ALA A 249 5.49 -4.70 -16.69
C ALA A 249 4.18 -4.00 -17.05
N GLN A 250 3.06 -4.67 -16.79
CA GLN A 250 1.73 -4.13 -17.02
C GLN A 250 0.85 -4.45 -15.82
N ARG A 251 -0.05 -3.55 -15.47
CA ARG A 251 -0.95 -3.68 -14.34
C ARG A 251 -2.34 -3.18 -14.70
N GLU A 252 -3.35 -3.96 -14.36
CA GLU A 252 -4.74 -3.58 -14.45
C GLU A 252 -5.12 -2.54 -13.37
N PRO A 253 -6.13 -1.69 -13.64
CA PRO A 253 -6.78 -0.88 -12.62
C PRO A 253 -7.41 -1.75 -11.53
N ASN A 254 -7.57 -1.20 -10.35
CA ASN A 254 -8.28 -1.87 -9.26
C ASN A 254 -9.75 -1.41 -9.20
N ARG A 255 -10.52 -1.96 -8.24
CA ARG A 255 -11.92 -1.62 -8.02
C ARG A 255 -12.15 -0.11 -7.86
N ASN A 256 -11.38 0.56 -7.00
CA ASN A 256 -11.57 1.99 -6.74
C ASN A 256 -11.28 2.86 -7.96
N ASP A 257 -10.35 2.42 -8.83
CA ASP A 257 -10.08 3.13 -10.07
C ASP A 257 -11.32 3.11 -11.00
N PHE A 258 -12.01 1.96 -11.09
CA PHE A 258 -13.24 1.82 -11.89
C PHE A 258 -14.44 2.55 -11.28
N GLN A 259 -14.55 2.66 -9.96
CA GLN A 259 -15.60 3.42 -9.30
C GLN A 259 -15.48 4.93 -9.57
N ASN A 260 -14.27 5.41 -9.80
CA ASN A 260 -13.97 6.83 -9.93
C ASN A 260 -13.62 7.26 -11.38
N GLY A 261 -13.87 6.41 -12.38
CA GLY A 261 -13.61 6.77 -13.76
C GLY A 261 -13.56 5.60 -14.73
N SER A 262 -12.95 5.86 -15.89
CA SER A 262 -12.71 4.85 -16.93
C SER A 262 -11.21 4.65 -17.09
N PRO A 263 -10.55 3.95 -16.18
CA PRO A 263 -9.11 3.85 -16.12
C PRO A 263 -8.56 2.90 -17.20
N GLU A 264 -7.40 3.27 -17.73
CA GLU A 264 -6.60 2.43 -18.63
C GLU A 264 -5.55 1.63 -17.83
N PRO A 265 -5.16 0.43 -18.31
CA PRO A 265 -4.07 -0.31 -17.69
C PRO A 265 -2.74 0.43 -17.82
N GLU A 266 -1.95 0.36 -16.74
CA GLU A 266 -0.62 0.94 -16.67
C GLU A 266 0.41 0.04 -17.37
N GLU A 267 1.32 0.64 -18.15
CA GLU A 267 2.48 -0.03 -18.74
C GLU A 267 3.78 0.64 -18.29
N LEU A 268 4.78 -0.17 -17.97
CA LEU A 268 6.12 0.25 -17.57
C LEU A 268 7.16 -0.43 -18.44
N ILE A 269 8.13 0.34 -18.95
CA ILE A 269 9.43 -0.16 -19.40
C ILE A 269 10.48 0.32 -18.41
N ASP A 270 11.20 -0.62 -17.81
CA ASP A 270 12.20 -0.35 -16.80
C ASP A 270 13.59 -0.74 -17.29
N TYR A 271 14.52 0.19 -17.19
CA TYR A 271 15.94 0.03 -17.51
C TYR A 271 16.75 0.17 -16.24
N GLU A 272 17.60 -0.83 -15.94
CA GLU A 272 18.48 -0.82 -14.78
C GLU A 272 19.94 -1.03 -15.18
N LEU A 273 20.83 -0.31 -14.51
CA LEU A 273 22.27 -0.51 -14.56
C LEU A 273 22.85 -0.43 -13.15
N GLY A 274 23.52 -1.47 -12.71
CA GLY A 274 24.01 -1.49 -11.34
C GLY A 274 25.41 -2.07 -11.19
N TYR A 275 26.02 -1.69 -10.06
CA TYR A 275 27.32 -2.19 -9.59
C TYR A 275 27.18 -2.74 -8.18
N ARG A 276 27.68 -3.93 -7.95
CA ARG A 276 27.74 -4.58 -6.63
C ARG A 276 29.18 -4.89 -6.29
N TYR A 277 29.58 -4.48 -5.09
CA TYR A 277 30.89 -4.84 -4.53
C TYR A 277 30.69 -5.43 -3.13
N ALA A 278 31.30 -6.58 -2.88
CA ALA A 278 31.22 -7.28 -1.61
C ALA A 278 32.60 -7.69 -1.12
N ALA A 279 33.00 -7.16 0.02
CA ALA A 279 34.21 -7.51 0.75
C ALA A 279 33.87 -7.79 2.22
N GLN A 280 34.83 -8.33 2.96
CA GLN A 280 34.59 -8.75 4.35
C GLN A 280 34.03 -7.63 5.27
N LYS A 281 34.50 -6.38 5.08
CA LYS A 281 34.15 -5.25 5.93
C LYS A 281 33.32 -4.17 5.23
N PHE A 282 33.12 -4.30 3.93
CA PHE A 282 32.45 -3.29 3.12
C PHE A 282 31.70 -3.92 1.97
N ASN A 283 30.39 -3.70 1.92
CA ASN A 283 29.55 -4.04 0.79
C ASN A 283 28.86 -2.77 0.32
N ILE A 284 28.70 -2.62 -0.99
CA ILE A 284 27.96 -1.53 -1.60
C ILE A 284 27.23 -2.02 -2.83
N ASN A 285 25.99 -1.59 -2.99
CA ASN A 285 25.21 -1.67 -4.22
C ASN A 285 24.93 -0.26 -4.70
N ILE A 286 25.06 -0.06 -6.00
CA ILE A 286 24.69 1.18 -6.69
C ILE A 286 23.79 0.76 -7.84
N ASN A 287 22.60 1.33 -7.94
CA ASN A 287 21.63 1.07 -8.99
C ASN A 287 21.16 2.38 -9.61
N GLY A 288 21.37 2.57 -10.90
CA GLY A 288 20.72 3.61 -11.69
C GLY A 288 19.55 3.00 -12.44
N TYR A 289 18.42 3.68 -12.49
CA TYR A 289 17.22 3.20 -13.18
C TYR A 289 16.53 4.32 -13.96
N LEU A 290 15.82 3.91 -15.01
CA LEU A 290 14.85 4.71 -15.74
C LEU A 290 13.59 3.86 -15.92
N MET A 291 12.51 4.28 -15.29
CA MET A 291 11.18 3.72 -15.40
C MET A 291 10.34 4.64 -16.28
N ASP A 292 9.98 4.16 -17.47
CA ASP A 292 9.18 4.90 -18.47
C ASP A 292 7.77 4.32 -18.47
N TYR A 293 6.78 5.16 -18.13
CA TYR A 293 5.39 4.75 -17.96
C TYR A 293 4.50 5.30 -19.05
N THR A 294 3.56 4.47 -19.48
CA THR A 294 2.39 4.86 -20.26
C THR A 294 1.15 4.61 -19.40
N ASN A 295 0.26 5.61 -19.31
CA ASN A 295 -0.98 5.56 -18.54
C ASN A 295 -0.73 5.19 -17.05
N GLN A 296 0.32 5.75 -16.42
CA GLN A 296 0.58 5.49 -15.01
C GLN A 296 -0.64 5.86 -14.16
N LEU A 297 -1.06 4.95 -13.28
CA LEU A 297 -2.10 5.21 -12.28
C LEU A 297 -1.47 5.89 -11.06
N VAL A 298 -1.49 7.23 -11.06
CA VAL A 298 -0.95 8.07 -9.98
C VAL A 298 -2.02 8.44 -8.97
N LEU A 299 -1.61 8.68 -7.72
CA LEU A 299 -2.50 9.19 -6.68
C LEU A 299 -2.91 10.62 -7.05
N THR A 300 -4.21 10.93 -6.97
CA THR A 300 -4.74 12.26 -7.29
C THR A 300 -4.57 13.25 -6.13
N GLY A 301 -4.28 12.75 -4.94
CA GLY A 301 -4.33 13.49 -3.69
C GLY A 301 -5.65 13.34 -2.96
N ALA A 302 -6.74 13.08 -3.66
CA ALA A 302 -8.06 12.87 -3.07
C ALA A 302 -8.24 11.47 -2.49
N ILE A 303 -9.24 11.33 -1.62
CA ILE A 303 -9.70 10.06 -1.04
C ILE A 303 -11.18 9.88 -1.35
N ASP A 304 -11.66 8.62 -1.34
CA ASP A 304 -13.09 8.31 -1.38
C ASP A 304 -13.75 8.52 0.00
N ASP A 305 -15.05 8.28 0.08
CA ASP A 305 -15.86 8.39 1.32
C ASP A 305 -15.46 7.39 2.43
N GLN A 306 -14.60 6.41 2.11
CA GLN A 306 -14.04 5.44 3.04
C GLN A 306 -12.59 5.76 3.43
N GLY A 307 -12.04 6.89 2.95
CA GLY A 307 -10.65 7.30 3.17
C GLY A 307 -9.64 6.55 2.31
N SER A 308 -10.07 5.83 1.25
CA SER A 308 -9.15 5.15 0.34
C SER A 308 -8.61 6.13 -0.71
N PRO A 309 -7.30 6.13 -0.99
CA PRO A 309 -6.71 7.04 -1.97
C PRO A 309 -7.25 6.80 -3.38
N LEU A 310 -7.65 7.87 -4.05
CA LEU A 310 -8.09 7.86 -5.44
C LEU A 310 -6.89 7.94 -6.39
N ARG A 311 -7.00 7.24 -7.53
CA ARG A 311 -6.01 7.26 -8.60
C ARG A 311 -6.63 7.62 -9.93
N ALA A 312 -5.80 8.22 -10.81
CA ALA A 312 -6.15 8.47 -12.20
C ALA A 312 -4.93 8.22 -13.09
N ASN A 313 -5.17 7.97 -14.37
CA ASN A 313 -4.08 7.88 -15.32
C ASN A 313 -3.49 9.26 -15.58
N SER A 314 -2.18 9.40 -15.42
CA SER A 314 -1.46 10.67 -15.68
C SER A 314 -1.01 10.82 -17.14
N GLY A 315 -1.30 9.85 -18.01
CA GLY A 315 -0.70 9.75 -19.33
C GLY A 315 0.73 9.23 -19.26
N ASN A 316 1.66 9.91 -19.93
CA ASN A 316 3.08 9.53 -19.89
C ASN A 316 3.75 10.10 -18.64
N SER A 317 4.60 9.31 -18.04
CA SER A 317 5.41 9.73 -16.89
C SER A 317 6.71 8.95 -16.82
N TYR A 318 7.69 9.44 -16.07
CA TYR A 318 8.91 8.69 -15.84
C TYR A 318 9.44 8.87 -14.41
N ARG A 319 10.25 7.88 -14.00
CA ARG A 319 11.07 7.95 -12.77
C ARG A 319 12.51 7.65 -13.15
N LEU A 320 13.40 8.60 -12.94
CA LEU A 320 14.84 8.46 -13.15
C LEU A 320 15.53 8.58 -11.79
N GLY A 321 16.37 7.60 -11.43
CA GLY A 321 16.99 7.64 -10.11
C GLY A 321 18.30 6.91 -9.98
N LEU A 322 18.94 7.17 -8.82
CA LEU A 322 20.13 6.52 -8.35
C LEU A 322 19.93 6.06 -6.91
N GLU A 323 20.07 4.78 -6.67
CA GLU A 323 20.00 4.15 -5.36
C GLU A 323 21.36 3.64 -4.93
N ILE A 324 21.73 3.92 -3.69
CA ILE A 324 22.98 3.46 -3.10
C ILE A 324 22.64 2.85 -1.74
N ASP A 325 23.01 1.60 -1.52
CA ASP A 325 23.00 0.98 -0.20
C ASP A 325 24.38 0.41 0.13
N ALA A 326 24.75 0.51 1.38
CA ALA A 326 26.03 -0.01 1.83
C ALA A 326 25.94 -0.66 3.21
N ARG A 327 26.89 -1.54 3.47
CA ARG A 327 27.16 -2.06 4.81
C ARG A 327 28.65 -1.91 5.08
N VAL A 328 28.97 -1.20 6.16
CA VAL A 328 30.34 -0.84 6.53
C VAL A 328 30.63 -1.32 7.95
N GLN A 329 31.63 -2.16 8.12
CA GLN A 329 32.16 -2.48 9.43
C GLN A 329 33.23 -1.42 9.81
N LEU A 330 32.84 -0.43 10.60
CA LEU A 330 33.71 0.66 11.05
C LEU A 330 34.73 0.20 12.08
N SER A 331 34.34 -0.77 12.92
CA SER A 331 35.24 -1.44 13.87
C SER A 331 34.74 -2.86 14.14
N GLU A 332 35.41 -3.62 15.02
CA GLU A 332 34.95 -4.96 15.42
C GLU A 332 33.55 -4.96 16.04
N LYS A 333 33.13 -3.83 16.59
CA LYS A 333 31.85 -3.67 17.30
C LYS A 333 30.90 -2.69 16.66
N LEU A 334 31.32 -1.88 15.69
CA LEU A 334 30.52 -0.81 15.12
C LEU A 334 30.28 -1.04 13.64
N TYR A 335 28.99 -1.04 13.25
CA TYR A 335 28.53 -1.24 11.89
C TYR A 335 27.62 -0.10 11.46
N ALA A 336 27.77 0.36 10.23
CA ALA A 336 26.86 1.31 9.60
C ALA A 336 26.20 0.67 8.38
N GLN A 337 24.92 0.96 8.19
CA GLN A 337 24.11 0.49 7.03
C GLN A 337 23.39 1.70 6.42
N PRO A 338 24.11 2.61 5.76
CA PRO A 338 23.50 3.74 5.08
C PRO A 338 22.82 3.29 3.78
N ASN A 339 21.72 3.96 3.45
CA ASN A 339 21.08 3.92 2.15
C ASN A 339 20.64 5.32 1.74
N ILE A 340 20.62 5.60 0.44
CA ILE A 340 20.11 6.86 -0.11
C ILE A 340 19.59 6.61 -1.52
N ALA A 341 18.41 7.18 -1.81
CA ALA A 341 17.84 7.26 -3.13
C ALA A 341 17.68 8.71 -3.54
N PHE A 342 18.13 9.01 -4.74
CA PHE A 342 17.84 10.25 -5.44
C PHE A 342 16.94 9.90 -6.62
N SER A 343 15.84 10.62 -6.80
CA SER A 343 14.92 10.37 -7.91
C SER A 343 14.31 11.65 -8.45
N GLN A 344 14.10 11.68 -9.75
CA GLN A 344 13.23 12.61 -10.45
C GLN A 344 12.01 11.84 -10.90
N ASN A 345 10.82 12.29 -10.50
CA ASN A 345 9.55 11.62 -10.72
C ASN A 345 8.63 12.63 -11.41
N THR A 346 8.35 12.44 -12.70
CA THR A 346 7.74 13.48 -13.52
C THR A 346 6.56 12.93 -14.33
N ASN A 347 5.39 13.58 -14.22
CA ASN A 347 4.32 13.48 -15.20
C ASN A 347 4.68 14.39 -16.39
N VAL A 348 4.59 13.89 -17.62
CA VAL A 348 4.93 14.64 -18.83
C VAL A 348 3.66 15.24 -19.41
N ASP A 349 3.66 16.57 -19.64
CA ASP A 349 2.50 17.30 -20.20
C ASP A 349 1.20 17.00 -19.44
N PHE A 350 1.23 17.08 -18.10
CA PHE A 350 0.12 16.70 -17.24
C PHE A 350 -1.12 17.58 -17.50
N VAL A 351 -2.26 16.93 -17.71
CA VAL A 351 -3.53 17.58 -17.99
C VAL A 351 -4.50 17.37 -16.85
N VAL A 352 -5.09 18.45 -16.37
CA VAL A 352 -6.19 18.44 -15.40
C VAL A 352 -7.49 18.87 -16.06
N ASP A 353 -8.62 18.39 -15.55
CA ASP A 353 -9.93 18.91 -15.91
C ASP A 353 -10.27 20.09 -15.00
N ASP A 354 -10.47 21.27 -15.57
CA ASP A 354 -10.98 22.45 -14.86
C ASP A 354 -12.41 22.74 -15.33
N ASN A 355 -13.39 22.23 -14.59
CA ASN A 355 -14.82 22.40 -14.89
C ASN A 355 -15.22 21.98 -16.33
N GLY A 356 -14.73 20.83 -16.79
CA GLY A 356 -14.99 20.29 -18.13
C GLY A 356 -14.06 20.87 -19.20
N THR A 357 -13.03 21.62 -18.83
CA THR A 357 -12.03 22.18 -19.76
C THR A 357 -10.66 21.60 -19.46
N PRO A 358 -10.05 20.80 -20.37
CA PRO A 358 -8.70 20.30 -20.17
C PRO A 358 -7.66 21.42 -20.13
N VAL A 359 -6.87 21.49 -19.07
CA VAL A 359 -5.76 22.44 -18.89
C VAL A 359 -4.46 21.67 -18.79
N ASN A 360 -3.52 21.95 -19.71
CA ASN A 360 -2.18 21.37 -19.66
C ASN A 360 -1.30 22.21 -18.72
N LEU A 361 -0.78 21.58 -17.65
CA LEU A 361 0.12 22.20 -16.67
C LEU A 361 1.61 22.05 -17.04
N GLY A 362 1.93 21.37 -18.16
CA GLY A 362 3.28 20.99 -18.50
C GLY A 362 3.80 19.81 -17.65
N ASP A 363 5.11 19.75 -17.50
CA ASP A 363 5.74 18.71 -16.68
C ASP A 363 5.54 19.01 -15.19
N THR A 364 4.99 18.04 -14.44
CA THR A 364 4.74 18.17 -13.00
C THR A 364 5.37 17.04 -12.22
N GLU A 365 5.62 17.24 -10.93
CA GLU A 365 6.07 16.17 -10.04
C GLU A 365 4.94 15.17 -9.75
N ILE A 366 5.27 13.88 -9.73
CA ILE A 366 4.32 12.84 -9.34
C ILE A 366 4.05 12.95 -7.85
N SER A 367 2.78 12.93 -7.45
CA SER A 367 2.36 12.95 -6.04
C SER A 367 3.03 11.85 -5.20
N TYR A 368 3.25 12.10 -3.91
CA TYR A 368 3.88 11.20 -2.94
C TYR A 368 5.22 10.60 -3.41
N SER A 369 5.99 11.38 -4.15
CA SER A 369 7.24 10.92 -4.76
C SER A 369 8.41 11.85 -4.43
N PRO A 370 8.94 11.80 -3.20
CA PRO A 370 10.03 12.69 -2.78
C PRO A 370 11.29 12.45 -3.61
N SER A 371 12.01 13.52 -3.92
CA SER A 371 13.24 13.46 -4.72
C SER A 371 14.43 12.84 -3.96
N ILE A 372 14.40 12.85 -2.62
CA ILE A 372 15.46 12.28 -1.77
C ILE A 372 14.83 11.48 -0.63
N VAL A 373 15.26 10.23 -0.50
CA VAL A 373 14.99 9.39 0.68
C VAL A 373 16.32 8.82 1.16
N ALA A 374 16.62 8.95 2.46
CA ALA A 374 17.85 8.41 3.02
C ALA A 374 17.60 7.75 4.38
N GLY A 375 18.39 6.74 4.69
CA GLY A 375 18.35 6.05 5.96
C GLY A 375 19.73 5.56 6.40
N ASN A 376 19.88 5.31 7.70
CA ASN A 376 21.05 4.66 8.23
C ASN A 376 20.72 3.91 9.51
N ALA A 377 21.32 2.72 9.68
CA ALA A 377 21.37 2.02 10.95
C ALA A 377 22.81 1.97 11.44
N LEU A 378 23.11 2.70 12.52
CA LEU A 378 24.42 2.66 13.18
C LEU A 378 24.33 1.73 14.40
N THR A 379 24.82 0.50 14.26
CA THR A 379 24.73 -0.54 15.28
C THR A 379 26.03 -0.71 16.03
N TYR A 380 25.99 -0.57 17.38
CA TYR A 380 27.08 -0.86 18.27
C TYR A 380 26.82 -2.15 19.03
N ARG A 381 27.67 -3.15 18.80
CA ARG A 381 27.62 -4.45 19.49
C ARG A 381 28.48 -4.39 20.74
N ILE A 382 27.83 -4.20 21.88
CA ILE A 382 28.47 -4.08 23.19
C ILE A 382 29.19 -5.40 23.52
N ASN A 383 28.45 -6.52 23.38
CA ASN A 383 28.96 -7.88 23.52
C ASN A 383 28.16 -8.85 22.63
N LYS A 384 28.36 -10.17 22.76
CA LYS A 384 27.69 -11.19 21.91
C LYS A 384 26.17 -11.26 22.10
N GLY A 385 25.66 -10.76 23.20
CA GLY A 385 24.22 -10.80 23.50
C GLY A 385 23.56 -9.42 23.57
N PHE A 386 24.31 -8.30 23.48
CA PHE A 386 23.75 -6.97 23.62
C PHE A 386 24.20 -6.05 22.51
N GLU A 387 23.25 -5.51 21.76
CA GLU A 387 23.48 -4.51 20.72
C GLU A 387 22.51 -3.34 20.84
N VAL A 388 22.96 -2.18 20.41
CA VAL A 388 22.18 -0.94 20.31
C VAL A 388 22.34 -0.37 18.94
N SER A 389 21.24 0.03 18.31
CA SER A 389 21.20 0.62 16.97
C SER A 389 20.56 2.00 17.03
N PHE A 390 21.25 2.98 16.50
CA PHE A 390 20.72 4.31 16.23
C PHE A 390 20.25 4.32 14.78
N LEU A 391 18.95 4.53 14.58
CA LEU A 391 18.29 4.52 13.29
C LEU A 391 18.00 5.96 12.88
N SER A 392 18.27 6.30 11.64
CA SER A 392 18.02 7.63 11.10
C SER A 392 17.24 7.50 9.80
N LYS A 393 16.24 8.34 9.59
CA LYS A 393 15.44 8.42 8.36
C LYS A 393 15.22 9.86 7.96
N TYR A 394 15.53 10.17 6.71
CA TYR A 394 15.22 11.42 6.04
C TYR A 394 14.31 11.17 4.86
N VAL A 395 13.27 11.97 4.72
CA VAL A 395 12.37 12.00 3.55
C VAL A 395 12.28 13.45 3.11
N GLY A 396 12.52 13.71 1.84
CA GLY A 396 12.38 15.02 1.22
C GLY A 396 10.93 15.49 1.16
N GLU A 397 10.72 16.74 0.83
CA GLU A 397 9.37 17.27 0.57
C GLU A 397 8.70 16.53 -0.59
N GLN A 398 7.37 16.51 -0.58
CA GLN A 398 6.57 15.86 -1.62
C GLN A 398 5.18 16.48 -1.71
N PHE A 399 4.64 16.55 -2.93
CA PHE A 399 3.27 17.00 -3.14
C PHE A 399 2.26 15.89 -2.82
N LEU A 400 1.07 16.28 -2.35
CA LEU A 400 -0.06 15.38 -2.13
C LEU A 400 -0.83 15.11 -3.44
N ASP A 401 -0.80 16.05 -4.37
CA ASP A 401 -1.42 15.95 -5.69
C ASP A 401 -0.39 16.15 -6.83
N ASN A 402 -0.82 16.04 -8.08
CA ASN A 402 0.04 16.17 -9.26
C ASN A 402 0.03 17.58 -9.86
N THR A 403 -0.56 18.57 -9.19
CA THR A 403 -0.67 19.96 -9.71
C THR A 403 0.46 20.87 -9.28
N GLN A 404 1.34 20.38 -8.37
CA GLN A 404 2.39 21.15 -7.71
C GLN A 404 1.84 22.34 -6.89
N ASN A 405 0.68 22.16 -6.27
CA ASN A 405 0.09 23.13 -5.36
C ASN A 405 0.89 23.18 -4.04
N ASP A 406 1.54 24.31 -3.76
CA ASP A 406 2.33 24.49 -2.54
C ASP A 406 1.51 24.31 -1.24
N ALA A 407 0.22 24.55 -1.26
CA ALA A 407 -0.66 24.30 -0.11
C ALA A 407 -0.88 22.78 0.13
N ALA A 408 -0.74 21.96 -0.89
CA ALA A 408 -0.90 20.50 -0.85
C ALA A 408 0.48 19.80 -0.84
N LYS A 409 1.37 20.21 0.05
CA LYS A 409 2.73 19.69 0.17
C LYS A 409 3.04 19.23 1.58
N LEU A 410 3.74 18.12 1.70
CA LEU A 410 4.35 17.64 2.93
C LEU A 410 5.79 18.15 3.02
N ASP A 411 6.15 18.71 4.15
CA ASP A 411 7.51 19.15 4.44
C ASP A 411 8.48 17.98 4.58
N ALA A 412 9.75 18.23 4.27
CA ALA A 412 10.81 17.26 4.53
C ALA A 412 10.97 17.02 6.03
N TYR A 413 11.28 15.79 6.41
CA TYR A 413 11.51 15.44 7.81
C TYR A 413 12.74 14.55 8.01
N PHE A 414 13.32 14.66 9.20
CA PHE A 414 14.43 13.84 9.66
C PHE A 414 14.14 13.32 11.07
N VAL A 415 13.93 12.00 11.18
CA VAL A 415 13.59 11.34 12.45
C VAL A 415 14.63 10.31 12.82
N ASN A 416 14.76 10.09 14.13
CA ASN A 416 15.71 9.14 14.66
C ASN A 416 15.09 8.29 15.76
N ASP A 417 15.46 6.99 15.73
CA ASP A 417 15.00 6.00 16.70
C ASP A 417 16.19 5.34 17.36
N LEU A 418 15.98 4.83 18.57
CA LEU A 418 16.96 4.05 19.30
C LEU A 418 16.41 2.65 19.58
N ASN A 419 17.09 1.63 19.04
CA ASN A 419 16.73 0.23 19.24
C ASN A 419 17.80 -0.45 20.10
N ALA A 420 17.39 -1.23 21.11
CA ALA A 420 18.26 -2.06 21.91
C ALA A 420 17.76 -3.50 21.93
N MET A 421 18.66 -4.46 21.75
CA MET A 421 18.36 -5.90 21.84
C MET A 421 19.34 -6.59 22.78
N TYR A 422 18.78 -7.34 23.75
CA TYR A 422 19.56 -8.16 24.66
C TYR A 422 19.13 -9.61 24.60
N ILE A 423 20.05 -10.51 24.26
CA ILE A 423 19.84 -11.95 24.18
C ILE A 423 20.48 -12.62 25.41
N TRP A 424 19.64 -13.26 26.20
CA TRP A 424 20.05 -14.03 27.35
C TRP A 424 19.84 -15.52 27.12
N LYS A 425 20.86 -16.34 27.41
CA LYS A 425 20.82 -17.80 27.29
C LYS A 425 20.97 -18.45 28.66
N PRO A 426 19.86 -18.63 29.40
CA PRO A 426 19.92 -18.99 30.81
C PRO A 426 20.27 -20.46 31.07
N SER A 427 19.71 -21.43 30.32
CA SER A 427 19.87 -22.86 30.66
C SER A 427 19.32 -23.78 29.57
N SER A 428 19.28 -25.09 29.85
CA SER A 428 18.82 -26.12 28.91
C SER A 428 17.29 -26.14 28.66
N LEU A 429 16.48 -25.63 29.59
CA LEU A 429 15.02 -25.64 29.47
C LEU A 429 14.51 -24.47 28.61
N VAL A 430 15.17 -23.33 28.72
CA VAL A 430 14.93 -22.14 27.93
C VAL A 430 16.20 -21.86 27.11
N LYS A 431 16.14 -22.03 25.81
CA LYS A 431 17.33 -21.86 24.95
C LYS A 431 17.76 -20.40 24.84
N GLU A 432 16.79 -19.51 24.77
CA GLU A 432 17.04 -18.09 24.56
C GLU A 432 15.88 -17.24 25.06
N VAL A 433 16.19 -16.10 25.71
CA VAL A 433 15.25 -15.01 25.98
C VAL A 433 15.81 -13.75 25.32
N ALA A 434 15.09 -13.21 24.36
CA ALA A 434 15.43 -11.96 23.70
C ALA A 434 14.54 -10.83 24.25
N PHE A 435 15.17 -9.79 24.77
CA PHE A 435 14.54 -8.54 25.19
C PHE A 435 14.77 -7.49 24.11
N SER A 436 13.73 -6.83 23.64
CA SER A 436 13.80 -5.71 22.72
C SER A 436 13.21 -4.45 23.34
N ALA A 437 13.82 -3.31 23.04
CA ALA A 437 13.32 -1.99 23.40
C ALA A 437 13.55 -1.05 22.22
N LEU A 438 12.52 -0.34 21.81
CA LEU A 438 12.56 0.65 20.74
C LEU A 438 12.00 1.96 21.28
N VAL A 439 12.76 3.04 21.16
CA VAL A 439 12.31 4.40 21.39
C VAL A 439 12.24 5.09 20.04
N ASN A 440 11.03 5.35 19.58
CA ASN A 440 10.78 6.04 18.30
C ASN A 440 10.87 7.54 18.52
N ASN A 441 11.30 8.23 17.47
CA ASN A 441 11.35 9.69 17.39
C ASN A 441 11.99 10.32 18.63
N ILE A 442 13.23 9.90 18.96
CA ILE A 442 13.93 10.28 20.21
C ILE A 442 14.14 11.78 20.40
N PHE A 443 14.08 12.56 19.31
CA PHE A 443 14.21 14.01 19.36
C PHE A 443 12.86 14.72 19.35
N ASN A 444 11.76 13.99 19.40
CA ASN A 444 10.39 14.49 19.42
C ASN A 444 10.11 15.48 18.28
N VAL A 445 10.54 15.12 17.06
CA VAL A 445 10.29 15.92 15.84
C VAL A 445 8.81 15.86 15.51
N GLU A 446 8.19 16.99 15.27
CA GLU A 446 6.85 17.07 14.70
C GLU A 446 6.92 16.96 13.18
N TYR A 447 6.16 16.03 12.60
CA TYR A 447 6.16 15.81 11.16
C TYR A 447 4.88 15.10 10.70
N GLU A 448 4.59 15.23 9.41
CA GLU A 448 3.50 14.58 8.69
C GLU A 448 4.11 13.68 7.60
N SER A 449 3.72 12.43 7.58
CA SER A 449 4.20 11.47 6.57
C SER A 449 3.17 11.19 5.48
N ASN A 450 1.94 11.69 5.64
CA ASN A 450 0.82 11.49 4.73
C ASN A 450 -0.19 12.63 4.89
N GLY A 451 -1.08 12.77 3.91
CA GLY A 451 -2.17 13.73 3.88
C GLY A 451 -3.11 13.42 2.73
N TYR A 452 -4.09 14.25 2.48
CA TYR A 452 -4.93 14.24 1.28
C TYR A 452 -5.38 15.66 0.94
N ALA A 453 -5.75 15.86 -0.32
CA ALA A 453 -6.12 17.17 -0.83
C ALA A 453 -7.34 17.08 -1.75
N PHE A 454 -8.27 18.02 -1.57
CA PHE A 454 -9.36 18.31 -2.46
C PHE A 454 -9.26 19.77 -2.92
N PRO A 455 -9.97 20.22 -3.96
CA PRO A 455 -10.02 21.63 -4.31
C PRO A 455 -10.45 22.50 -3.11
N GLY A 456 -9.54 23.37 -2.65
CA GLY A 456 -9.79 24.28 -1.52
C GLY A 456 -9.63 23.67 -0.12
N PHE A 457 -9.27 22.40 0.03
CA PHE A 457 -9.06 21.74 1.33
C PHE A 457 -7.86 20.81 1.31
N VAL A 458 -7.04 20.87 2.35
CA VAL A 458 -5.89 19.96 2.56
C VAL A 458 -5.93 19.47 3.99
N ALA A 459 -5.73 18.16 4.18
CA ALA A 459 -5.61 17.54 5.49
C ALA A 459 -4.34 16.74 5.62
N PHE A 460 -3.81 16.69 6.82
CA PHE A 460 -2.55 16.06 7.18
C PHE A 460 -2.77 14.99 8.24
N PHE A 461 -1.93 13.95 8.21
CA PHE A 461 -1.87 12.92 9.24
C PHE A 461 -0.62 13.11 10.10
N PRO A 462 -0.73 13.84 11.25
CA PRO A 462 0.40 14.06 12.14
C PRO A 462 0.91 12.75 12.72
N GLN A 463 2.21 12.60 12.76
CA GLN A 463 2.87 11.43 13.32
C GLN A 463 3.11 11.58 14.82
N ALA A 464 3.20 10.44 15.51
CA ALA A 464 3.44 10.41 16.94
C ALA A 464 4.79 11.03 17.31
N GLY A 465 4.81 11.81 18.38
CA GLY A 465 6.03 12.27 19.03
C GLY A 465 6.83 11.11 19.62
N ILE A 466 7.72 11.39 20.56
CA ILE A 466 8.51 10.34 21.22
C ILE A 466 7.59 9.30 21.86
N ASN A 467 7.84 8.03 21.54
CA ASN A 467 7.12 6.88 22.09
C ASN A 467 8.05 5.66 22.19
N PHE A 468 7.61 4.61 22.89
CA PHE A 468 8.44 3.43 23.06
C PHE A 468 7.65 2.12 22.96
N LEU A 469 8.33 1.09 22.51
CA LEU A 469 7.84 -0.29 22.46
C LEU A 469 8.83 -1.20 23.15
N THR A 470 8.34 -2.21 23.86
CA THR A 470 9.18 -3.26 24.47
C THR A 470 8.63 -4.64 24.13
N GLY A 471 9.51 -5.60 23.99
CA GLY A 471 9.15 -6.97 23.69
C GLY A 471 10.02 -8.00 24.42
N VAL A 472 9.45 -9.18 24.69
CA VAL A 472 10.17 -10.33 25.21
C VAL A 472 9.79 -11.55 24.37
N THR A 473 10.82 -12.21 23.81
CA THR A 473 10.66 -13.46 23.05
C THR A 473 11.36 -14.59 23.79
N VAL A 474 10.65 -15.68 24.05
CA VAL A 474 11.21 -16.86 24.74
C VAL A 474 11.24 -18.04 23.77
N THR A 475 12.41 -18.64 23.60
CA THR A 475 12.64 -19.84 22.80
C THR A 475 12.98 -21.03 23.71
N PHE A 476 12.21 -22.11 23.56
CA PHE A 476 12.36 -23.35 24.32
C PHE A 476 13.18 -24.42 23.59
#